data_affebcc279496ffa89886b2c329ff745
#
_entry.id   affebcc279496ffa89886b2c329ff745
#
_cell.length_a   1.000
_cell.length_b   1.000
_cell.length_c   1.000
_cell.angle_alpha   90.00
_cell.angle_beta   90.00
_cell.angle_gamma   90.00
#
_symmetry.space_group_name_H-M   'P 1'
#
loop_
_entity.id
_entity.type
_entity.pdbx_description
1 polymer ?
#
loop_
_entity_poly.entity_id
_entity_poly.type
_entity_poly.pdbx_seq_one_letter_code
_entity_poly.pdbx_strand_id
1 'polypeptide(L)' 'MTITEVHLVKKLISVIESMTSILHIDATKHYMDLYFKHYGNKNKVIVELYFNRKVKELNR' A
#
# COMPACT_ATOMS: atom_id res chain seq x y z
N MET A 1 0.97 12.85 13.44
CA MET A 1 0.07 12.26 12.44
C MET A 1 -1.38 12.52 12.84
N THR A 2 -2.19 13.02 11.92
CA THR A 2 -3.61 13.28 12.20
C THR A 2 -4.40 11.97 12.14
N ILE A 3 -5.61 12.00 12.75
CA ILE A 3 -6.51 10.83 12.70
C ILE A 3 -6.84 10.46 11.25
N THR A 4 -7.04 11.45 10.39
CA THR A 4 -7.31 11.23 8.97
C THR A 4 -6.16 10.49 8.28
N GLU A 5 -4.91 10.90 8.55
CA GLU A 5 -3.75 10.23 7.98
C GLU A 5 -3.64 8.78 8.45
N VAL A 6 -3.92 8.52 9.72
CA VAL A 6 -3.91 7.17 10.26
C VAL A 6 -4.94 6.30 9.55
N HIS A 7 -6.15 6.80 9.35
CA HIS A 7 -7.19 6.08 8.63
C HIS A 7 -6.81 5.78 7.18
N LEU A 8 -6.19 6.74 6.50
CA LEU A 8 -5.78 6.56 5.11
C LEU A 8 -4.68 5.53 4.98
N VAL A 9 -3.69 5.55 5.90
CA VAL A 9 -2.62 4.56 5.92
C VAL A 9 -3.18 3.17 6.19
N LYS A 10 -4.07 3.05 7.15
CA LYS A 10 -4.71 1.77 7.47
C LYS A 10 -5.50 1.22 6.28
N LYS A 11 -6.22 2.09 5.59
CA LYS A 11 -6.98 1.70 4.40
C LYS A 11 -6.05 1.20 3.31
N LEU A 12 -4.93 1.90 3.08
CA LEU A 12 -3.95 1.52 2.08
C LEU A 12 -3.32 0.17 2.42
N ILE A 13 -2.95 -0.04 3.68
CA ILE A 13 -2.41 -1.32 4.13
C ILE A 13 -3.44 -2.45 3.94
N SER A 14 -4.71 -2.18 4.22
CA SER A 14 -5.78 -3.15 4.00
C SER A 14 -5.89 -3.53 2.53
N VAL A 15 -5.77 -2.56 1.62
CA VAL A 15 -5.78 -2.82 0.18
C VAL A 15 -4.61 -3.72 -0.19
N ILE A 16 -3.41 -3.44 0.34
CA ILE A 16 -2.23 -4.25 0.09
C ILE A 16 -2.44 -5.68 0.59
N GLU A 17 -2.94 -5.84 1.81
CA GLU A 17 -3.16 -7.15 2.40
C GLU A 17 -4.26 -7.95 1.72
N SER A 18 -5.19 -7.27 1.05
CA SER A 18 -6.27 -7.93 0.33
C SER A 18 -5.84 -8.52 -1.01
N MET A 19 -4.61 -8.26 -1.46
CA MET A 19 -4.11 -8.86 -2.69
C MET A 19 -4.02 -10.38 -2.55
N THR A 20 -4.67 -11.09 -3.45
CA THR A 20 -4.66 -12.56 -3.46
C THR A 20 -4.05 -13.13 -4.73
N SER A 21 -3.66 -12.27 -5.66
CA SER A 21 -3.15 -12.67 -6.97
C SER A 21 -2.09 -11.69 -7.45
N ILE A 22 -1.12 -12.20 -8.20
CA ILE A 22 -0.10 -11.38 -8.86
C ILE A 22 -0.75 -10.31 -9.75
N LEU A 23 -1.93 -10.60 -10.31
CA LEU A 23 -2.66 -9.66 -11.15
C LEU A 23 -3.09 -8.39 -10.41
N HIS A 24 -3.19 -8.45 -9.08
CA HIS A 24 -3.58 -7.30 -8.26
C HIS A 24 -2.40 -6.34 -7.98
N ILE A 25 -1.18 -6.76 -8.26
CA ILE A 25 0.02 -5.98 -7.91
C ILE A 25 0.03 -4.63 -8.63
N ASP A 26 -0.22 -4.62 -9.94
CA ASP A 26 -0.19 -3.39 -10.71
C ASP A 26 -1.28 -2.41 -10.26
N ALA A 27 -2.48 -2.90 -10.01
CA ALA A 27 -3.59 -2.07 -9.54
C ALA A 27 -3.28 -1.46 -8.17
N THR A 28 -2.74 -2.27 -7.26
CA THR A 28 -2.37 -1.81 -5.92
C THR A 28 -1.23 -0.80 -5.97
N LYS A 29 -0.23 -1.04 -6.83
CA LYS A 29 0.88 -0.12 -7.02
C LYS A 29 0.39 1.23 -7.53
N HIS A 30 -0.54 1.23 -8.47
CA HIS A 30 -1.14 2.45 -8.98
C HIS A 30 -1.89 3.21 -7.87
N TYR A 31 -2.62 2.49 -7.05
CA TYR A 31 -3.31 3.07 -5.89
C TYR A 31 -2.30 3.72 -4.92
N MET A 32 -1.19 3.05 -4.65
CA MET A 32 -0.12 3.59 -3.80
C MET A 32 0.47 4.87 -4.38
N ASP A 33 0.73 4.88 -5.68
CA ASP A 33 1.28 6.06 -6.35
C ASP A 33 0.33 7.25 -6.22
N LEU A 34 -0.96 7.05 -6.40
CA LEU A 34 -1.96 8.10 -6.22
C LEU A 34 -1.99 8.60 -4.78
N TYR A 35 -1.89 7.69 -3.81
CA TYR A 35 -1.84 8.04 -2.40
C TYR A 35 -0.64 8.96 -2.12
N PHE A 36 0.55 8.57 -2.56
CA PHE A 36 1.76 9.35 -2.31
C PHE A 36 1.72 10.69 -3.02
N LYS A 37 1.12 10.75 -4.19
CA LYS A 37 0.97 12.00 -4.94
C LYS A 37 0.09 13.00 -4.19
N HIS A 38 -0.98 12.53 -3.55
CA HIS A 38 -1.91 13.39 -2.83
C HIS A 38 -1.47 13.74 -1.42
N TYR A 39 -0.89 12.79 -0.70
CA TYR A 39 -0.61 12.93 0.73
C TYR A 39 0.88 12.99 1.07
N GLY A 40 1.75 12.88 0.07
CA GLY A 40 3.18 12.95 0.26
C GLY A 40 3.81 11.61 0.68
N ASN A 41 5.10 11.66 0.95
CA ASN A 41 5.92 10.46 1.16
C ASN A 41 6.19 10.12 2.63
N LYS A 42 5.49 10.73 3.56
CA LYS A 42 5.75 10.55 5.00
C LYS A 42 5.75 9.09 5.42
N ASN A 43 4.79 8.31 4.90
CA ASN A 43 4.61 6.91 5.30
C ASN A 43 5.07 5.94 4.22
N LYS A 44 5.81 6.43 3.23
CA LYS A 44 6.21 5.65 2.08
C LYS A 44 7.00 4.40 2.46
N VAL A 45 7.97 4.54 3.37
CA VAL A 45 8.81 3.41 3.77
C VAL A 45 7.99 2.29 4.38
N ILE A 46 7.07 2.64 5.29
CA ILE A 46 6.21 1.65 5.95
C ILE A 46 5.30 0.97 4.94
N VAL A 47 4.66 1.74 4.08
CA VAL A 47 3.73 1.21 3.07
C VAL A 47 4.48 0.30 2.09
N GLU A 48 5.66 0.71 1.64
CA GLU A 48 6.46 -0.10 0.72
C GLU A 48 6.91 -1.41 1.36
N LEU A 49 7.22 -1.41 2.66
CA LEU A 49 7.58 -2.63 3.37
C LEU A 49 6.42 -3.64 3.32
N TYR A 50 5.21 -3.21 3.62
CA TYR A 50 4.04 -4.08 3.55
C TYR A 50 3.80 -4.58 2.13
N PHE A 51 3.92 -3.69 1.16
CA PHE A 51 3.72 -4.05 -0.24
C PHE A 51 4.73 -5.10 -0.71
N ASN A 52 6.02 -4.85 -0.46
CA ASN A 52 7.07 -5.76 -0.88
C ASN A 52 6.94 -7.13 -0.20
N ARG A 53 6.57 -7.13 1.06
CA ARG A 53 6.33 -8.36 1.81
C ARG A 53 5.20 -9.17 1.20
N LYS A 54 4.11 -8.50 0.83
CA LYS A 54 2.97 -9.16 0.22
C LYS A 54 3.30 -9.70 -1.17
N VAL A 55 4.03 -8.93 -1.97
CA VAL A 55 4.49 -9.37 -3.28
C VAL A 55 5.34 -10.64 -3.16
N LYS A 56 6.23 -10.68 -2.19
CA LYS A 56 7.04 -11.88 -1.92
C LYS A 56 6.18 -13.09 -1.60
N GLU A 57 5.15 -12.91 -0.78
CA GLU A 57 4.23 -13.99 -0.44
C GLU A 57 3.50 -14.51 -1.66
N LEU A 58 3.07 -13.62 -2.55
CA LEU A 58 2.35 -13.99 -3.76
C LEU A 58 3.22 -14.68 -4.80
N ASN A 59 4.52 -14.41 -4.78
CA ASN A 59 5.47 -14.97 -5.74
C ASN A 59 6.09 -16.31 -5.32
N ARG A 60 5.62 -16.89 -4.25
CA ARG A 60 6.08 -18.22 -3.82
C ARG A 60 5.60 -19.33 -4.71
#